data_1d6dbe103eb3cb92a0c7eebf92996172
#
_entry.id   1d6dbe103eb3cb92a0c7eebf92996172
#
_cell.length_a   1.000
_cell.length_b   1.000
_cell.length_c   1.000
_cell.angle_alpha   90.00
_cell.angle_beta   90.00
_cell.angle_gamma   90.00
#
_symmetry.space_group_name_H-M   'P 1'
#
loop_
_entity.id
_entity.type
_entity.pdbx_description
1 polymer ?
#
loop_
_entity_poly.entity_id
_entity_poly.type
_entity_poly.pdbx_seq_one_letter_code
_entity_poly.pdbx_strand_id
1 'polypeptide(L)' 'MIRFNVTLSDDLNAQIDQAAAETEANKSEILRKALTLYLAAREGKKKGLKLGLVQPLTEKLETEIIGL' A
#
# COMPACT_ATOMS: atom_id res chain seq x y z
N MET A 1 16.73 15.96 0.34
CA MET A 1 15.88 14.76 0.49
C MET A 1 16.10 14.16 1.87
N ILE A 2 15.02 13.83 2.55
CA ILE A 2 15.08 13.25 3.89
C ILE A 2 15.25 11.74 3.77
N ARG A 3 16.14 11.18 4.58
CA ARG A 3 16.34 9.72 4.66
C ARG A 3 15.90 9.22 6.02
N PHE A 4 15.33 8.03 6.06
CA PHE A 4 15.11 7.33 7.33
C PHE A 4 15.23 5.83 7.09
N ASN A 5 15.57 5.13 8.17
CA ASN A 5 15.74 3.69 8.13
C ASN A 5 14.46 3.02 8.62
N VAL A 6 14.07 1.93 7.95
CA VAL A 6 12.88 1.17 8.31
C VAL A 6 13.28 -0.26 8.64
N THR A 7 12.83 -0.73 9.80
CA THR A 7 13.05 -2.12 10.19
C THR A 7 11.84 -2.93 9.77
N LEU A 8 12.07 -3.97 8.99
CA LEU A 8 11.01 -4.84 8.48
C LEU A 8 11.25 -6.27 8.97
N SER A 9 10.15 -7.02 9.18
CA SER A 9 10.26 -8.45 9.43
C SER A 9 10.79 -9.13 8.17
N ASP A 10 11.41 -10.30 8.34
CA ASP A 10 11.92 -11.06 7.19
C ASP A 10 10.79 -11.40 6.22
N ASP A 11 9.64 -11.74 6.76
CA ASP A 11 8.47 -12.10 5.97
C ASP A 11 7.97 -10.94 5.11
N LEU A 12 7.83 -9.77 5.73
CA LEU A 12 7.40 -8.58 5.02
C LEU A 12 8.43 -8.17 3.97
N ASN A 13 9.71 -8.25 4.32
CA ASN A 13 10.79 -7.94 3.39
C ASN A 13 10.75 -8.86 2.16
N ALA A 14 10.49 -10.15 2.36
CA ALA A 14 10.39 -11.10 1.26
C ALA A 14 9.21 -10.76 0.34
N GLN A 15 8.09 -10.36 0.90
CA GLN A 15 6.92 -9.96 0.10
C GLN A 15 7.20 -8.70 -0.70
N ILE A 16 7.93 -7.76 -0.14
CA ILE A 16 8.32 -6.54 -0.84
C ILE A 16 9.28 -6.88 -1.99
N ASP A 17 10.24 -7.77 -1.75
CA ASP A 17 11.16 -8.23 -2.80
C ASP A 17 10.40 -8.86 -3.95
N GLN A 18 9.41 -9.69 -3.65
CA GLN A 18 8.59 -10.34 -4.66
C GLN A 18 7.77 -9.32 -5.45
N ALA A 19 7.16 -8.35 -4.77
CA ALA A 19 6.40 -7.30 -5.44
C ALA A 19 7.30 -6.48 -6.37
N ALA A 20 8.51 -6.15 -5.92
CA ALA A 20 9.45 -5.40 -6.72
C ALA A 20 9.86 -6.17 -7.98
N ALA A 21 10.11 -7.47 -7.84
CA ALA A 21 10.48 -8.32 -8.97
C ALA A 21 9.34 -8.44 -9.99
N GLU A 22 8.11 -8.62 -9.51
CA GLU A 22 6.94 -8.77 -10.38
C GLU A 22 6.61 -7.51 -11.17
N THR A 23 6.90 -6.35 -10.60
CA THR A 23 6.57 -5.06 -11.23
C THR A 23 7.77 -4.39 -11.86
N GLU A 24 8.93 -5.05 -11.85
CA GLU A 24 10.18 -4.51 -12.34
C GLU A 24 10.54 -3.17 -11.69
N ALA A 25 10.13 -3.01 -10.44
CA ALA A 25 10.42 -1.82 -9.65
C ALA A 25 11.49 -2.14 -8.61
N ASN A 26 12.08 -1.11 -8.02
CA ASN A 26 12.98 -1.34 -6.89
C ASN A 26 12.21 -1.18 -5.57
N LYS A 27 12.83 -1.59 -4.47
CA LYS A 27 12.19 -1.54 -3.16
C LYS A 27 11.79 -0.13 -2.76
N SER A 28 12.60 0.87 -3.10
CA SER A 28 12.31 2.26 -2.77
C SER A 28 11.02 2.73 -3.43
N GLU A 29 10.78 2.30 -4.67
CA GLU A 29 9.54 2.63 -5.36
C GLU A 29 8.33 1.97 -4.72
N ILE A 30 8.46 0.70 -4.32
CA ILE A 30 7.38 0.00 -3.63
C ILE A 30 7.04 0.70 -2.32
N LEU A 31 8.04 1.06 -1.54
CA LEU A 31 7.83 1.75 -0.26
C LEU A 31 7.23 3.13 -0.46
N ARG A 32 7.68 3.86 -1.48
CA ARG A 32 7.12 5.18 -1.79
C ARG A 32 5.65 5.09 -2.15
N LYS A 33 5.29 4.11 -2.97
CA LYS A 33 3.89 3.89 -3.36
C LYS A 33 3.05 3.48 -2.16
N ALA A 34 3.59 2.65 -1.28
CA ALA A 34 2.91 2.24 -0.07
C ALA A 34 2.62 3.43 0.84
N LEU A 35 3.61 4.32 1.02
CA LEU A 35 3.43 5.51 1.84
C LEU A 35 2.41 6.46 1.23
N THR A 36 2.44 6.64 -0.08
CA THR A 36 1.47 7.47 -0.79
C THR A 36 0.06 6.91 -0.60
N LEU A 37 -0.09 5.59 -0.72
CA LEU A 37 -1.38 4.93 -0.51
C LEU A 37 -1.87 5.12 0.92
N TYR A 38 -0.98 4.96 1.90
CA TYR A 38 -1.35 5.14 3.31
C TYR A 38 -1.87 6.56 3.57
N LEU A 39 -1.16 7.56 3.05
CA LEU A 39 -1.57 8.95 3.27
C LEU A 39 -2.90 9.26 2.59
N ALA A 40 -3.13 8.73 1.40
CA ALA A 40 -4.41 8.87 0.72
C ALA A 40 -5.54 8.20 1.50
N ALA A 41 -5.27 7.01 2.04
CA ALA A 41 -6.26 6.30 2.86
C ALA A 41 -6.58 7.07 4.13
N ARG A 42 -5.57 7.67 4.76
CA ARG A 42 -5.75 8.48 5.97
C ARG A 42 -6.66 9.68 5.70
N GLU A 43 -6.42 10.38 4.60
CA GLU A 43 -7.26 11.53 4.23
C GLU A 43 -8.68 11.08 3.91
N GLY A 44 -8.85 9.95 3.22
CA GLY A 44 -10.18 9.40 2.94
C GLY A 44 -10.94 9.06 4.21
N LYS A 45 -10.26 8.46 5.19
CA LYS A 45 -10.89 8.10 6.47
C LYS A 45 -11.37 9.34 7.22
N LYS A 46 -10.63 10.44 7.16
CA LYS A 46 -11.08 11.71 7.77
C LYS A 46 -12.38 12.22 7.17
N LYS A 47 -12.64 11.86 5.92
CA LYS A 47 -13.87 12.25 5.21
C LYS A 47 -14.98 11.22 5.34
N GLY A 48 -14.79 10.20 6.16
CA GLY A 48 -15.75 9.12 6.36
C GLY A 48 -15.73 8.04 5.30
N LEU A 49 -14.71 8.02 4.46
CA LEU A 49 -14.58 7.01 3.42
C LEU A 49 -13.88 5.75 3.94
N LYS A 50 -14.06 4.65 3.23
CA LYS A 50 -13.42 3.39 3.54
C LYS A 50 -12.43 3.03 2.44
N LEU A 51 -11.33 2.38 2.82
CA LEU A 51 -10.36 1.87 1.86
C LEU A 51 -10.75 0.44 1.51
N GLY A 52 -10.75 0.13 0.21
CA GLY A 52 -11.11 -1.22 -0.20
C GLY A 52 -10.70 -1.53 -1.62
N LEU A 53 -10.91 -2.78 -1.99
CA LEU A 53 -10.68 -3.28 -3.34
C LEU A 53 -12.02 -3.46 -4.03
N VAL A 54 -12.13 -2.97 -5.25
CA VAL A 54 -13.39 -2.88 -5.98
C VAL A 54 -13.31 -3.74 -7.23
N GLN A 55 -14.40 -4.45 -7.55
CA GLN A 55 -14.53 -5.18 -8.80
C GLN A 55 -14.73 -4.16 -9.93
N PRO A 56 -13.83 -4.08 -10.93
CA PRO A 56 -13.88 -3.01 -11.94
C PRO A 56 -15.17 -2.95 -12.75
N LEU A 57 -15.73 -4.11 -13.08
CA LEU A 57 -16.92 -4.17 -13.93
C LEU A 57 -18.20 -3.74 -13.23
N THR A 58 -18.31 -4.01 -11.94
CA THR A 58 -19.51 -3.72 -11.17
C THR A 58 -19.32 -2.55 -10.21
N GLU A 59 -18.10 -2.11 -10.01
CA GLU A 59 -17.70 -1.11 -9.02
C GLU A 59 -18.15 -1.48 -7.60
N LYS A 60 -18.36 -2.78 -7.38
CA LYS A 60 -18.77 -3.29 -6.09
C LYS A 60 -17.55 -3.50 -5.19
N LEU A 61 -17.67 -3.07 -3.94
CA LEU A 61 -16.62 -3.30 -2.96
C LEU A 61 -16.53 -4.79 -2.61
N GLU A 62 -15.41 -5.41 -2.98
CA GLU A 62 -15.16 -6.82 -2.68
C GLU A 62 -14.48 -7.02 -1.34
N THR A 63 -13.56 -6.14 -1.00
CA THR A 63 -12.76 -6.26 0.22
C THR A 63 -12.54 -4.88 0.82
N GLU A 64 -12.84 -4.73 2.09
CA GLU A 64 -12.51 -3.51 2.83
C GLU A 64 -11.20 -3.72 3.57
N ILE A 65 -10.30 -2.77 3.45
CA ILE A 65 -9.01 -2.80 4.16
C ILE A 65 -9.20 -2.07 5.49
N ILE A 66 -8.96 -2.75 6.59
CA ILE A 66 -9.10 -2.16 7.92
C ILE A 66 -7.75 -2.19 8.64
N GLY A 67 -7.62 -1.35 9.66
CA GLY A 67 -6.40 -1.33 10.46
C GLY A 67 -5.30 -0.39 9.96
N LEU A 68 -5.61 0.43 9.00
CA LEU A 68 -4.63 1.44 8.53
C LEU A 68 -4.81 2.79 9.21
#